data_280efc9aaafecd5f88f3e110a3feea81
#
_entry.id   280efc9aaafecd5f88f3e110a3feea81
#
_cell.length_a   1.000
_cell.length_b   1.000
_cell.length_c   1.000
_cell.angle_alpha   90.00
_cell.angle_beta   90.00
_cell.angle_gamma   90.00
#
_symmetry.space_group_name_H-M   'P 1'
#
loop_
_entity.id
_entity.type
_entity.pdbx_description
1 polymer ?
#
loop_
_entity_poly.entity_id
_entity_poly.type
_entity_poly.pdbx_seq_one_letter_code
_entity_poly.pdbx_strand_id
1 'polypeptide(L)'
;MIKIIAEFCQNHNGDFDLLKKMVEAAGAAGATHGKMQTIYADTVTYRPQFEDGLTQNGVIKAIKRPYKEEVDRLSGLEISEKETVNFIKICKENGLTPMTTCFTRSHVKNLSELGFRSIKVASYDCASFPLLRELKNKFDEIVVSTGATYDDEVIHAANILSDVNYSFLHCVTLYPTPLNDMHMARMEWLKQFTPSVGYSDHSLVSETKLIASKAAL
;
A
#
# COMPACT_ATOMS: atom_id res chain seq x y z
N MET A 1 13.80 -14.97 6.03
CA MET A 1 12.42 -15.34 6.43
C MET A 1 11.46 -14.59 5.51
N ILE A 2 10.46 -15.30 4.97
CA ILE A 2 9.43 -14.71 4.11
C ILE A 2 8.54 -13.81 4.96
N LYS A 3 8.25 -12.60 4.46
CA LYS A 3 7.30 -11.68 5.09
C LYS A 3 5.93 -11.86 4.43
N ILE A 4 4.90 -12.08 5.24
CA ILE A 4 3.50 -12.15 4.79
C ILE A 4 2.78 -10.93 5.37
N ILE A 5 2.38 -10.01 4.48
CA ILE A 5 1.68 -8.78 4.86
C ILE A 5 0.19 -9.00 4.65
N ALA A 6 -0.58 -9.06 5.74
CA ALA A 6 -2.03 -9.07 5.67
C ALA A 6 -2.54 -7.65 5.40
N GLU A 7 -3.09 -7.43 4.21
CA GLU A 7 -3.62 -6.14 3.77
C GLU A 7 -5.09 -5.98 4.18
N PHE A 8 -5.36 -5.15 5.17
CA PHE A 8 -6.72 -4.83 5.60
C PHE A 8 -7.37 -3.74 4.76
N CYS A 9 -6.52 -2.91 4.10
CA CYS A 9 -6.96 -1.83 3.22
C CYS A 9 -7.98 -0.90 3.92
N GLN A 10 -9.16 -0.74 3.32
CA GLN A 10 -10.31 0.01 3.83
C GLN A 10 -11.47 -0.93 4.21
N ASN A 11 -11.24 -2.24 4.27
CA ASN A 11 -12.30 -3.24 4.47
C ASN A 11 -12.93 -3.18 5.87
N HIS A 12 -12.31 -2.43 6.80
CA HIS A 12 -12.89 -2.12 8.10
C HIS A 12 -14.07 -1.12 8.02
N ASN A 13 -14.26 -0.41 6.90
CA ASN A 13 -15.36 0.54 6.68
C ASN A 13 -15.53 1.60 7.81
N GLY A 14 -14.43 2.04 8.44
CA GLY A 14 -14.45 2.95 9.58
C GLY A 14 -14.80 2.29 10.92
N ASP A 15 -15.08 0.98 10.93
CA ASP A 15 -15.38 0.20 12.14
C ASP A 15 -14.07 -0.35 12.75
N PHE A 16 -13.67 0.21 13.89
CA PHE A 16 -12.46 -0.22 14.58
C PHE A 16 -12.57 -1.62 15.18
N ASP A 17 -13.75 -2.06 15.61
CA ASP A 17 -13.95 -3.42 16.14
C ASP A 17 -13.81 -4.47 15.03
N LEU A 18 -14.24 -4.13 13.80
CA LEU A 18 -13.98 -4.97 12.64
C LEU A 18 -12.49 -5.02 12.32
N LEU A 19 -11.79 -3.88 12.31
CA LEU A 19 -10.34 -3.83 12.09
C LEU A 19 -9.59 -4.69 13.13
N LYS A 20 -9.97 -4.64 14.39
CA LYS A 20 -9.41 -5.48 15.45
C LYS A 20 -9.56 -6.97 15.15
N LYS A 21 -10.76 -7.42 14.75
CA LYS A 21 -11.00 -8.81 14.36
C LYS A 21 -10.15 -9.25 13.18
N MET A 22 -9.93 -8.35 12.20
CA MET A 22 -9.03 -8.62 11.07
C MET A 22 -7.59 -8.81 11.51
N VAL A 23 -7.09 -8.00 12.46
CA VAL A 23 -5.74 -8.14 13.04
C VAL A 23 -5.60 -9.46 13.76
N GLU A 24 -6.56 -9.82 14.63
CA GLU A 24 -6.57 -11.08 15.38
C GLU A 24 -6.56 -12.29 14.43
N ALA A 25 -7.40 -12.26 13.39
CA ALA A 25 -7.44 -13.33 12.39
C ALA A 25 -6.11 -13.45 11.60
N ALA A 26 -5.50 -12.34 11.22
CA ALA A 26 -4.22 -12.32 10.52
C ALA A 26 -3.08 -12.88 11.39
N GLY A 27 -3.03 -12.52 12.67
CA GLY A 27 -2.07 -13.07 13.62
C GLY A 27 -2.23 -14.56 13.80
N ALA A 28 -3.47 -15.02 14.02
CA ALA A 28 -3.80 -16.45 14.14
C ALA A 28 -3.45 -17.26 12.87
N ALA A 29 -3.53 -16.63 11.69
CA ALA A 29 -3.17 -17.23 10.41
C ALA A 29 -1.64 -17.23 10.14
N GLY A 30 -0.82 -16.65 11.01
CA GLY A 30 0.64 -16.63 10.87
C GLY A 30 1.19 -15.54 9.95
N ALA A 31 0.44 -14.47 9.69
CA ALA A 31 1.00 -13.30 9.03
C ALA A 31 2.14 -12.69 9.86
N THR A 32 3.04 -11.97 9.20
CA THR A 32 4.15 -11.27 9.88
C THR A 32 3.87 -9.78 10.07
N HIS A 33 3.01 -9.20 9.22
CA HIS A 33 2.63 -7.80 9.24
C HIS A 33 1.13 -7.65 9.13
N GLY A 34 0.57 -6.70 9.87
CA GLY A 34 -0.81 -6.24 9.72
C GLY A 34 -0.81 -4.83 9.11
N LYS A 35 -1.40 -4.68 7.93
CA LYS A 35 -1.37 -3.41 7.20
C LYS A 35 -2.76 -2.82 7.00
N MET A 36 -2.91 -1.57 7.42
CA MET A 36 -4.06 -0.73 7.09
C MET A 36 -3.66 0.44 6.18
N GLN A 37 -4.62 1.24 5.76
CA GLN A 37 -4.40 2.51 5.08
C GLN A 37 -4.83 3.64 6.01
N THR A 38 -3.89 4.49 6.41
CA THR A 38 -4.24 5.71 7.14
C THR A 38 -4.72 6.76 6.14
N ILE A 39 -6.00 7.08 6.24
CA ILE A 39 -6.70 7.99 5.33
C ILE A 39 -6.93 9.31 6.05
N TYR A 40 -6.74 10.40 5.32
CA TYR A 40 -7.01 11.76 5.75
C TYR A 40 -7.79 12.47 4.63
N ALA A 41 -9.11 12.55 4.78
CA ALA A 41 -10.00 13.04 3.73
C ALA A 41 -9.74 14.52 3.40
N ASP A 42 -9.27 15.31 4.36
CA ASP A 42 -8.91 16.72 4.19
C ASP A 42 -7.68 16.92 3.28
N THR A 43 -6.90 15.87 2.99
CA THR A 43 -5.75 15.92 2.08
C THR A 43 -6.09 15.62 0.63
N VAL A 44 -7.32 15.27 0.33
CA VAL A 44 -7.77 14.99 -1.03
C VAL A 44 -7.68 16.26 -1.88
N THR A 45 -6.96 16.16 -2.99
CA THR A 45 -6.81 17.29 -3.91
C THR A 45 -7.92 17.29 -4.95
N TYR A 46 -8.57 18.46 -5.14
CA TYR A 46 -9.52 18.65 -6.23
C TYR A 46 -8.83 18.51 -7.60
N ARG A 47 -9.41 17.69 -8.46
CA ARG A 47 -8.92 17.43 -9.82
C ARG A 47 -10.08 17.53 -10.80
N PRO A 48 -10.19 18.60 -11.60
CA PRO A 48 -11.32 18.84 -12.49
C PRO A 48 -11.64 17.66 -13.43
N GLN A 49 -10.61 16.96 -13.93
CA GLN A 49 -10.78 15.82 -14.85
C GLN A 49 -11.50 14.63 -14.21
N PHE A 50 -11.60 14.56 -12.88
CA PHE A 50 -12.30 13.48 -12.20
C PHE A 50 -13.75 13.80 -11.88
N GLU A 51 -14.19 15.05 -11.99
CA GLU A 51 -15.59 15.41 -11.70
C GLU A 51 -16.56 14.65 -12.61
N ASP A 52 -16.34 14.72 -13.92
CA ASP A 52 -17.17 14.04 -14.92
C ASP A 52 -16.51 12.78 -15.50
N GLY A 53 -15.21 12.58 -15.23
CA GLY A 53 -14.41 11.59 -15.92
C GLY A 53 -14.16 11.98 -17.38
N LEU A 54 -13.39 11.16 -18.09
CA LEU A 54 -13.10 11.37 -19.51
C LEU A 54 -12.98 10.04 -20.23
N THR A 55 -13.79 9.84 -21.26
CA THR A 55 -13.67 8.72 -22.19
C THR A 55 -13.39 9.24 -23.61
N GLN A 56 -12.36 8.73 -24.25
CA GLN A 56 -11.99 9.07 -25.62
C GLN A 56 -11.85 7.78 -26.46
N ASN A 57 -12.55 7.71 -27.58
CA ASN A 57 -12.51 6.53 -28.47
C ASN A 57 -12.77 5.20 -27.74
N GLY A 58 -13.72 5.18 -26.77
CA GLY A 58 -14.05 4.00 -25.99
C GLY A 58 -13.03 3.66 -24.88
N VAL A 59 -11.96 4.44 -24.72
CA VAL A 59 -10.96 4.27 -23.67
C VAL A 59 -11.18 5.28 -22.55
N ILE A 60 -11.27 4.80 -21.32
CA ILE A 60 -11.35 5.66 -20.12
C ILE A 60 -9.98 6.33 -19.91
N LYS A 61 -9.92 7.65 -20.06
CA LYS A 61 -8.74 8.48 -19.83
C LYS A 61 -8.69 9.04 -18.41
N ALA A 62 -9.86 9.33 -17.84
CA ALA A 62 -10.00 9.68 -16.43
C ALA A 62 -11.27 9.02 -15.90
N ILE A 63 -11.16 8.39 -14.73
CA ILE A 63 -12.33 7.82 -14.04
C ILE A 63 -13.22 8.96 -13.50
N LYS A 64 -14.53 8.74 -13.47
CA LYS A 64 -15.43 9.63 -12.76
C LYS A 64 -15.28 9.41 -11.25
N ARG A 65 -14.86 10.43 -10.54
CA ARG A 65 -14.70 10.43 -9.07
C ARG A 65 -14.86 11.86 -8.56
N PRO A 66 -16.11 12.36 -8.42
CA PRO A 66 -16.38 13.72 -7.98
C PRO A 66 -15.74 14.00 -6.62
N TYR A 67 -15.15 15.18 -6.47
CA TYR A 67 -14.36 15.53 -5.29
C TYR A 67 -15.17 15.42 -3.99
N LYS A 68 -16.37 15.98 -3.97
CA LYS A 68 -17.21 15.97 -2.76
C LYS A 68 -17.57 14.56 -2.33
N GLU A 69 -18.00 13.73 -3.28
CA GLU A 69 -18.38 12.34 -3.01
C GLU A 69 -17.19 11.53 -2.48
N GLU A 70 -16.00 11.78 -3.03
CA GLU A 70 -14.78 11.09 -2.59
C GLU A 70 -14.34 11.54 -1.19
N VAL A 71 -14.41 12.82 -0.86
CA VAL A 71 -14.15 13.34 0.48
C VAL A 71 -15.13 12.75 1.49
N ASP A 72 -16.44 12.78 1.18
CA ASP A 72 -17.48 12.22 2.06
C ASP A 72 -17.24 10.71 2.29
N ARG A 73 -16.90 9.96 1.22
CA ARG A 73 -16.58 8.53 1.32
C ARG A 73 -15.36 8.26 2.19
N LEU A 74 -14.27 9.01 1.98
CA LEU A 74 -13.02 8.82 2.72
C LEU A 74 -13.16 9.23 4.20
N SER A 75 -13.90 10.29 4.49
CA SER A 75 -14.20 10.70 5.88
C SER A 75 -14.89 9.58 6.68
N GLY A 76 -15.76 8.80 6.01
CA GLY A 76 -16.39 7.63 6.64
C GLY A 76 -15.45 6.44 6.90
N LEU A 77 -14.23 6.47 6.36
CA LEU A 77 -13.23 5.42 6.50
C LEU A 77 -12.08 5.80 7.45
N GLU A 78 -12.06 7.02 7.93
CA GLU A 78 -11.01 7.48 8.82
C GLU A 78 -11.04 6.73 10.15
N ILE A 79 -9.86 6.33 10.59
CA ILE A 79 -9.60 5.79 11.92
C ILE A 79 -8.89 6.88 12.72
N SER A 80 -9.41 7.23 13.89
CA SER A 80 -8.84 8.28 14.73
C SER A 80 -7.39 7.97 15.16
N GLU A 81 -6.63 8.97 15.53
CA GLU A 81 -5.26 8.77 16.04
C GLU A 81 -5.22 7.85 17.26
N LYS A 82 -6.19 7.97 18.17
CA LYS A 82 -6.31 7.08 19.33
C LYS A 82 -6.52 5.62 18.90
N GLU A 83 -7.37 5.38 17.93
CA GLU A 83 -7.62 4.05 17.37
C GLU A 83 -6.40 3.55 16.57
N THR A 84 -5.69 4.44 15.86
CA THR A 84 -4.44 4.11 15.16
C THR A 84 -3.37 3.65 16.15
N VAL A 85 -3.19 4.33 17.27
CA VAL A 85 -2.27 3.89 18.34
C VAL A 85 -2.72 2.54 18.90
N ASN A 86 -4.03 2.33 19.08
CA ASN A 86 -4.55 1.05 19.54
C ASN A 86 -4.36 -0.06 18.49
N PHE A 87 -4.54 0.22 17.20
CA PHE A 87 -4.20 -0.72 16.11
C PHE A 87 -2.75 -1.19 16.19
N ILE A 88 -1.81 -0.25 16.38
CA ILE A 88 -0.38 -0.57 16.53
C ILE A 88 -0.16 -1.51 17.72
N LYS A 89 -0.83 -1.24 18.85
CA LYS A 89 -0.75 -2.09 20.03
C LYS A 89 -1.30 -3.49 19.77
N ILE A 90 -2.53 -3.59 19.23
CA ILE A 90 -3.18 -4.87 18.94
C ILE A 90 -2.38 -5.70 17.93
N CYS A 91 -1.79 -5.09 16.89
CA CYS A 91 -0.88 -5.79 15.99
C CYS A 91 0.27 -6.46 16.76
N LYS A 92 0.95 -5.71 17.63
CA LYS A 92 2.07 -6.25 18.43
C LYS A 92 1.65 -7.36 19.38
N GLU A 93 0.49 -7.24 20.01
CA GLU A 93 -0.09 -8.26 20.89
C GLU A 93 -0.43 -9.57 20.15
N ASN A 94 -0.71 -9.48 18.85
CA ASN A 94 -0.95 -10.63 17.97
C ASN A 94 0.28 -11.07 17.17
N GLY A 95 1.49 -10.63 17.53
CA GLY A 95 2.74 -11.02 16.88
C GLY A 95 2.96 -10.40 15.50
N LEU A 96 2.20 -9.37 15.13
CA LEU A 96 2.30 -8.67 13.86
C LEU A 96 3.13 -7.39 13.97
N THR A 97 3.94 -7.11 12.96
CA THR A 97 4.51 -5.78 12.75
C THR A 97 3.42 -4.86 12.18
N PRO A 98 3.07 -3.76 12.87
CA PRO A 98 2.09 -2.81 12.36
C PRO A 98 2.65 -2.02 11.19
N MET A 99 1.89 -1.92 10.10
CA MET A 99 2.24 -1.19 8.89
C MET A 99 1.06 -0.34 8.42
N THR A 100 1.35 0.79 7.80
CA THR A 100 0.34 1.58 7.09
C THR A 100 0.87 2.12 5.78
N THR A 101 -0.03 2.61 4.90
CA THR A 101 0.36 3.37 3.70
C THR A 101 0.41 4.86 4.03
N CYS A 102 1.50 5.52 3.64
CA CYS A 102 1.60 6.98 3.65
C CYS A 102 1.27 7.51 2.25
N PHE A 103 0.25 8.38 2.14
CA PHE A 103 -0.24 8.95 0.89
C PHE A 103 0.21 10.41 0.66
N THR A 104 0.73 11.08 1.69
CA THR A 104 1.12 12.48 1.60
C THR A 104 2.28 12.80 2.53
N ARG A 105 3.16 13.70 2.08
CA ARG A 105 4.33 14.14 2.86
C ARG A 105 3.96 14.80 4.18
N SER A 106 2.85 15.54 4.22
CA SER A 106 2.40 16.23 5.44
C SER A 106 2.18 15.29 6.63
N HIS A 107 1.88 14.01 6.38
CA HIS A 107 1.61 13.02 7.42
C HIS A 107 2.78 12.11 7.77
N VAL A 108 3.92 12.21 7.09
CA VAL A 108 5.12 11.40 7.36
C VAL A 108 5.56 11.50 8.83
N LYS A 109 5.63 12.74 9.34
CA LYS A 109 6.01 13.00 10.73
C LYS A 109 4.98 12.41 11.71
N ASN A 110 3.70 12.69 11.50
CA ASN A 110 2.60 12.22 12.35
C ASN A 110 2.58 10.68 12.42
N LEU A 111 2.64 9.98 11.30
CA LEU A 111 2.66 8.51 11.27
C LEU A 111 3.84 7.91 12.05
N SER A 112 5.02 8.52 11.95
CA SER A 112 6.18 8.11 12.73
C SER A 112 5.99 8.36 14.23
N GLU A 113 5.39 9.49 14.62
CA GLU A 113 5.09 9.86 16.02
C GLU A 113 3.99 8.98 16.63
N LEU A 114 3.00 8.55 15.84
CA LEU A 114 2.00 7.56 16.27
C LEU A 114 2.61 6.18 16.58
N GLY A 115 3.80 5.89 16.09
CA GLY A 115 4.58 4.70 16.44
C GLY A 115 4.75 3.67 15.35
N PHE A 116 4.37 3.96 14.10
CA PHE A 116 4.74 3.11 12.97
C PHE A 116 6.26 3.13 12.75
N ARG A 117 6.84 1.96 12.48
CA ARG A 117 8.24 1.78 12.09
C ARG A 117 8.38 1.16 10.70
N SER A 118 7.34 0.49 10.23
CA SER A 118 7.24 -0.07 8.89
C SER A 118 6.19 0.69 8.09
N ILE A 119 6.54 1.12 6.88
CA ILE A 119 5.68 1.97 6.04
C ILE A 119 5.57 1.44 4.61
N LYS A 120 4.39 1.58 4.01
CA LYS A 120 4.12 1.21 2.62
C LYS A 120 4.01 2.46 1.75
N VAL A 121 4.56 2.37 0.57
CA VAL A 121 4.38 3.35 -0.52
C VAL A 121 3.55 2.68 -1.62
N ALA A 122 2.44 3.31 -1.99
CA ALA A 122 1.58 2.82 -3.07
C ALA A 122 2.27 2.92 -4.43
N SER A 123 1.82 2.14 -5.41
CA SER A 123 2.45 2.11 -6.75
C SER A 123 2.56 3.48 -7.40
N TYR A 124 1.48 4.27 -7.38
CA TYR A 124 1.47 5.60 -7.98
C TYR A 124 2.35 6.63 -7.26
N ASP A 125 2.81 6.32 -6.05
CA ASP A 125 3.73 7.14 -5.27
C ASP A 125 5.19 6.66 -5.38
N CYS A 126 5.47 5.60 -6.13
CA CYS A 126 6.84 5.12 -6.36
C CYS A 126 7.74 6.22 -6.95
N ALA A 127 7.18 7.03 -7.85
CA ALA A 127 7.84 8.20 -8.43
C ALA A 127 7.71 9.48 -7.58
N SER A 128 7.10 9.42 -6.41
CA SER A 128 7.04 10.56 -5.49
C SER A 128 8.36 10.71 -4.71
N PHE A 129 9.44 11.07 -5.42
CA PHE A 129 10.79 11.13 -4.88
C PHE A 129 10.93 12.03 -3.65
N PRO A 130 10.23 13.17 -3.53
CA PRO A 130 10.23 13.94 -2.28
C PRO A 130 9.64 13.16 -1.09
N LEU A 131 8.58 12.36 -1.31
CA LEU A 131 8.02 11.50 -0.28
C LEU A 131 9.02 10.44 0.17
N LEU A 132 9.67 9.75 -0.78
CA LEU A 132 10.66 8.72 -0.47
C LEU A 132 11.83 9.27 0.36
N ARG A 133 12.31 10.49 0.06
CA ARG A 133 13.37 11.17 0.84
C ARG A 133 12.96 11.48 2.27
N GLU A 134 11.69 11.80 2.51
CA GLU A 134 11.20 12.04 3.87
C GLU A 134 11.00 10.73 4.64
N LEU A 135 10.45 9.70 3.99
CA LEU A 135 10.20 8.40 4.60
C LEU A 135 11.49 7.72 5.07
N LYS A 136 12.56 7.76 4.26
CA LYS A 136 13.84 7.11 4.59
C LYS A 136 14.47 7.60 5.90
N ASN A 137 14.14 8.81 6.34
CA ASN A 137 14.67 9.39 7.57
C ASN A 137 13.78 9.13 8.80
N LYS A 138 12.63 8.45 8.64
CA LYS A 138 11.62 8.32 9.69
C LYS A 138 11.21 6.89 10.00
N PHE A 139 11.41 5.97 9.05
CA PHE A 139 10.96 4.59 9.19
C PHE A 139 12.12 3.60 9.06
N ASP A 140 12.02 2.50 9.81
CA ASP A 140 13.05 1.46 9.85
C ASP A 140 12.90 0.48 8.67
N GLU A 141 11.70 0.42 8.06
CA GLU A 141 11.38 -0.43 6.93
C GLU A 141 10.45 0.31 5.96
N ILE A 142 10.82 0.30 4.69
CA ILE A 142 10.02 0.91 3.62
C ILE A 142 9.70 -0.15 2.57
N VAL A 143 8.41 -0.37 2.32
CA VAL A 143 7.95 -1.30 1.29
C VAL A 143 7.30 -0.50 0.16
N VAL A 144 7.85 -0.58 -1.06
CA VAL A 144 7.41 0.20 -2.21
C VAL A 144 6.82 -0.71 -3.28
N SER A 145 5.55 -0.50 -3.64
CA SER A 145 4.95 -1.14 -4.82
C SER A 145 5.37 -0.44 -6.10
N THR A 146 5.57 -1.23 -7.18
CA THR A 146 6.10 -0.77 -8.47
C THR A 146 5.12 -0.96 -9.63
N GLY A 147 3.84 -1.11 -9.36
CA GLY A 147 2.81 -1.18 -10.41
C GLY A 147 2.60 0.18 -11.08
N ALA A 148 2.28 0.18 -12.38
CA ALA A 148 2.09 1.39 -13.20
C ALA A 148 3.23 2.42 -13.06
N THR A 149 4.47 1.93 -12.93
CA THR A 149 5.69 2.72 -12.77
C THR A 149 6.67 2.38 -13.88
N TYR A 150 7.33 3.37 -14.45
CA TYR A 150 8.36 3.17 -15.46
C TYR A 150 9.68 2.70 -14.83
N ASP A 151 10.53 2.06 -15.64
CA ASP A 151 11.79 1.47 -15.17
C ASP A 151 12.76 2.54 -14.60
N ASP A 152 12.85 3.69 -15.25
CA ASP A 152 13.66 4.82 -14.77
C ASP A 152 13.18 5.40 -13.45
N GLU A 153 11.88 5.40 -13.20
CA GLU A 153 11.29 5.81 -11.93
C GLU A 153 11.65 4.82 -10.81
N VAL A 154 11.59 3.51 -11.09
CA VAL A 154 12.03 2.46 -10.13
C VAL A 154 13.51 2.58 -9.82
N ILE A 155 14.35 2.79 -10.85
CA ILE A 155 15.80 2.99 -10.67
C ILE A 155 16.07 4.21 -9.79
N HIS A 156 15.36 5.31 -10.04
CA HIS A 156 15.53 6.53 -9.24
C HIS A 156 15.06 6.31 -7.79
N ALA A 157 13.94 5.62 -7.57
CA ALA A 157 13.47 5.26 -6.23
C ALA A 157 14.50 4.38 -5.49
N ALA A 158 15.08 3.38 -6.17
CA ALA A 158 16.14 2.53 -5.63
C ALA A 158 17.36 3.33 -5.19
N ASN A 159 17.80 4.29 -6.02
CA ASN A 159 18.94 5.16 -5.68
C ASN A 159 18.67 6.02 -4.43
N ILE A 160 17.43 6.52 -4.26
CA ILE A 160 17.05 7.30 -3.08
C ILE A 160 17.07 6.43 -1.81
N LEU A 161 16.66 5.17 -1.92
CA LEU A 161 16.49 4.26 -0.78
C LEU A 161 17.70 3.36 -0.52
N SER A 162 18.79 3.49 -1.29
CA SER A 162 19.92 2.56 -1.29
C SER A 162 20.66 2.41 0.06
N ASP A 163 20.51 3.36 0.97
CA ASP A 163 21.15 3.41 2.28
C ASP A 163 20.23 3.03 3.45
N VAL A 164 19.01 2.55 3.16
CA VAL A 164 18.02 2.14 4.16
C VAL A 164 17.44 0.75 3.87
N ASN A 165 16.75 0.16 4.84
CA ASN A 165 16.06 -1.11 4.66
C ASN A 165 14.77 -0.90 3.84
N TYR A 166 14.77 -1.33 2.59
CA TYR A 166 13.60 -1.27 1.74
C TYR A 166 13.37 -2.55 0.94
N SER A 167 12.16 -2.71 0.48
CA SER A 167 11.73 -3.81 -0.38
C SER A 167 10.90 -3.26 -1.54
N PHE A 168 11.09 -3.83 -2.73
CA PHE A 168 10.16 -3.62 -3.84
C PHE A 168 9.12 -4.74 -3.89
N LEU A 169 7.86 -4.35 -4.16
CA LEU A 169 6.81 -5.30 -4.49
C LEU A 169 6.44 -5.13 -5.96
N HIS A 170 6.61 -6.21 -6.72
CA HIS A 170 5.95 -6.30 -7.99
C HIS A 170 4.43 -6.36 -7.80
N CYS A 171 3.68 -5.63 -8.60
CA CYS A 171 2.24 -5.73 -8.68
C CYS A 171 1.75 -5.21 -10.03
N VAL A 172 0.54 -5.61 -10.41
CA VAL A 172 -0.17 -5.08 -11.57
C VAL A 172 -1.38 -4.29 -11.04
N THR A 173 -1.58 -3.07 -11.55
CA THR A 173 -2.64 -2.16 -11.09
C THR A 173 -3.99 -2.41 -11.77
N LEU A 174 -4.30 -3.68 -11.98
CA LEU A 174 -5.63 -4.17 -12.40
C LEU A 174 -6.29 -4.88 -11.21
N TYR A 175 -7.57 -4.63 -10.99
CA TYR A 175 -8.35 -5.19 -9.89
C TYR A 175 -9.67 -5.77 -10.41
N PRO A 176 -9.79 -7.11 -10.56
CA PRO A 176 -8.74 -8.13 -10.34
C PRO A 176 -7.71 -8.21 -11.47
N THR A 177 -6.49 -8.69 -11.14
CA THR A 177 -5.45 -8.96 -12.14
C THR A 177 -5.68 -10.35 -12.76
N PRO A 178 -5.84 -10.46 -14.10
CA PRO A 178 -5.87 -11.74 -14.79
C PRO A 178 -4.52 -12.47 -14.70
N LEU A 179 -4.54 -13.81 -14.68
CA LEU A 179 -3.31 -14.62 -14.59
C LEU A 179 -2.29 -14.30 -15.70
N ASN A 180 -2.77 -14.08 -16.93
CA ASN A 180 -1.91 -13.80 -18.07
C ASN A 180 -1.19 -12.44 -17.98
N ASP A 181 -1.68 -11.52 -17.14
CA ASP A 181 -1.16 -10.17 -16.98
C ASP A 181 -0.30 -9.99 -15.72
N MET A 182 0.00 -11.08 -15.01
CA MET A 182 0.76 -11.01 -13.75
C MET A 182 2.23 -10.68 -13.93
N HIS A 183 2.82 -10.98 -15.10
CA HIS A 183 4.21 -10.61 -15.46
C HIS A 183 5.25 -10.91 -14.36
N MET A 184 5.19 -12.08 -13.73
CA MET A 184 6.01 -12.45 -12.57
C MET A 184 7.53 -12.35 -12.81
N ALA A 185 7.99 -12.47 -14.05
CA ALA A 185 9.39 -12.29 -14.42
C ALA A 185 9.96 -10.91 -14.03
N ARG A 186 9.10 -9.89 -13.86
CA ARG A 186 9.52 -8.57 -13.39
C ARG A 186 10.13 -8.60 -11.99
N MET A 187 9.80 -9.57 -11.15
CA MET A 187 10.42 -9.74 -9.84
C MET A 187 11.94 -9.97 -9.95
N GLU A 188 12.38 -10.73 -10.96
CA GLU A 188 13.82 -10.97 -11.20
C GLU A 188 14.54 -9.67 -11.59
N TRP A 189 13.89 -8.83 -12.38
CA TRP A 189 14.44 -7.51 -12.72
C TRP A 189 14.56 -6.61 -11.47
N LEU A 190 13.57 -6.61 -10.59
CA LEU A 190 13.61 -5.83 -9.34
C LEU A 190 14.74 -6.26 -8.39
N LYS A 191 15.14 -7.53 -8.40
CA LYS A 191 16.25 -8.06 -7.60
C LYS A 191 17.61 -7.41 -7.90
N GLN A 192 17.74 -6.72 -9.04
CA GLN A 192 18.96 -5.98 -9.37
C GLN A 192 19.18 -4.75 -8.45
N PHE A 193 18.13 -4.25 -7.81
CA PHE A 193 18.17 -3.03 -6.99
C PHE A 193 18.12 -3.31 -5.49
N THR A 194 17.50 -4.40 -5.08
CA THR A 194 17.40 -4.82 -3.69
C THR A 194 17.25 -6.33 -3.58
N PRO A 195 17.89 -6.97 -2.59
CA PRO A 195 17.68 -8.39 -2.35
C PRO A 195 16.28 -8.72 -1.81
N SER A 196 15.54 -7.72 -1.35
CA SER A 196 14.21 -7.87 -0.78
C SER A 196 13.14 -7.51 -1.79
N VAL A 197 12.66 -8.50 -2.54
CA VAL A 197 11.59 -8.36 -3.54
C VAL A 197 10.43 -9.26 -3.17
N GLY A 198 9.22 -8.75 -3.31
CA GLY A 198 7.99 -9.48 -3.05
C GLY A 198 6.95 -9.23 -4.13
N TYR A 199 5.77 -9.80 -3.91
CA TYR A 199 4.61 -9.68 -4.78
C TYR A 199 3.41 -9.13 -4.01
N SER A 200 2.70 -8.18 -4.61
CA SER A 200 1.41 -7.69 -4.11
C SER A 200 0.32 -8.24 -5.03
N ASP A 201 -0.42 -9.23 -4.55
CA ASP A 201 -1.40 -9.97 -5.35
C ASP A 201 -2.73 -9.22 -5.40
N HIS A 202 -3.16 -8.87 -6.62
CA HIS A 202 -4.45 -8.23 -6.88
C HIS A 202 -5.39 -9.17 -7.65
N SER A 203 -5.09 -10.45 -7.72
CA SER A 203 -5.92 -11.44 -8.40
C SER A 203 -7.15 -11.85 -7.59
N LEU A 204 -8.15 -12.36 -8.26
CA LEU A 204 -9.33 -12.90 -7.60
C LEU A 204 -9.02 -14.28 -7.02
N VAL A 205 -8.95 -14.38 -5.69
CA VAL A 205 -8.55 -15.61 -4.97
C VAL A 205 -9.43 -16.79 -5.32
N SER A 206 -10.74 -16.59 -5.53
CA SER A 206 -11.68 -17.65 -5.94
C SER A 206 -11.31 -18.30 -7.27
N GLU A 207 -10.68 -17.56 -8.18
CA GLU A 207 -10.27 -18.03 -9.50
C GLU A 207 -8.84 -18.56 -9.49
N THR A 208 -7.90 -17.76 -8.96
CA THR A 208 -6.46 -18.03 -9.06
C THR A 208 -5.91 -18.93 -7.96
N LYS A 209 -6.63 -19.09 -6.84
CA LYS A 209 -6.19 -19.83 -5.65
C LYS A 209 -4.80 -19.37 -5.13
N LEU A 210 -4.50 -18.07 -5.31
CA LEU A 210 -3.22 -17.44 -4.93
C LEU A 210 -2.00 -18.08 -5.66
N ILE A 211 -2.16 -18.51 -6.89
CA ILE A 211 -1.06 -19.21 -7.60
C ILE A 211 0.15 -18.30 -7.81
N ALA A 212 -0.05 -17.00 -8.10
CA ALA A 212 1.03 -16.05 -8.26
C ALA A 212 1.74 -15.76 -6.92
N SER A 213 0.97 -15.58 -5.83
CA SER A 213 1.54 -15.45 -4.48
C SER A 213 2.38 -16.67 -4.09
N LYS A 214 1.93 -17.89 -4.42
CA LYS A 214 2.70 -19.13 -4.18
C LYS A 214 3.94 -19.21 -5.05
N ALA A 215 3.88 -18.74 -6.29
CA ALA A 215 5.04 -18.72 -7.19
C ALA A 215 6.09 -17.67 -6.81
N ALA A 216 5.71 -16.64 -6.03
CA ALA A 216 6.60 -15.61 -5.53
C ALA A 216 7.43 -16.03 -4.30
N LEU A 217 7.04 -17.14 -3.66
CA LEU A 217 7.73 -17.73 -2.49
C LEU A 217 8.93 -18.58 -2.90
#